data_a77b6ada1626f4f0862fe6c7ff9849b2
#
_entry.id   a77b6ada1626f4f0862fe6c7ff9849b2
#
_cell.length_a   1.000
_cell.length_b   1.000
_cell.length_c   1.000
_cell.angle_alpha   90.00
_cell.angle_beta   90.00
_cell.angle_gamma   90.00
#
_symmetry.space_group_name_H-M   'P 1'
#
loop_
_entity.id
_entity.type
_entity.pdbx_description
1 polymer ?
#
loop_
_entity_poly.entity_id
_entity_poly.type
_entity_poly.pdbx_seq_one_letter_code
_entity_poly.pdbx_strand_id
1 'polypeptide(L)'
;NDATADGADTNQVDALVQDANGNAITGAAVVFSSANGADIIAPTMNTGVNGVASTLLTHTMAGTSNVIATIDTVNANIDTTFVAGAVATITLTEPVKEATADGADTNQVDALVQDANGNAITGAAVVFSSANGATILSSTMNTGVNGVASTLLTHTQSGVSNVVATVDTVNANIDTAFVAGAVATITLTTPVNGAVADGANSNSVQAVVSDSEGNPVNGATVVFSSTNATAQITTVIGTTGADGIATATLTNTVAGTSNVVATIDTVNANIDTTFVPGAVATITLTTPVDGAVADGANSNSVQAVVTDSGGNPVNGAAVVFSSANATAQITTVIGTTGADGIATATLTNTVAGTSNVVATIDTVNANIDTTFVAGAVATITLSVPVNDATADGVDTNQVDALVQDANGNAITGAAVVFSSTNGADIIVPTMNTGVNGVASTLLTHTVAGTSNVVATVDTVNANIDTAFVPGAVATITLTTPVNGAVADGANSNSVQAVVSDSEGNAVAGAAVVFSSANATAQITTVIGTTGVDGIATATLTNTVAGTSNVVATIDTISANIDTAFVAG
;
A
#
# COMPACT_ATOMS: atom_id res chain seq x y z
N ASN A 1 43.32 50.93 -72.55
CA ASN A 1 42.84 51.50 -71.33
C ASN A 1 41.56 50.71 -70.91
N ASP A 2 41.52 50.20 -69.69
CA ASP A 2 40.38 49.47 -69.19
C ASP A 2 39.41 50.51 -68.60
N ALA A 3 38.47 51.04 -69.36
CA ALA A 3 37.42 51.93 -68.86
C ALA A 3 36.44 51.17 -68.05
N THR A 4 35.79 51.83 -67.04
CA THR A 4 34.73 51.26 -66.23
C THR A 4 33.47 51.06 -67.09
N ALA A 5 32.83 49.92 -66.95
CA ALA A 5 31.57 49.60 -67.62
C ALA A 5 30.36 50.29 -66.89
N ASP A 6 30.40 51.62 -66.78
CA ASP A 6 29.39 52.44 -66.12
C ASP A 6 28.54 53.24 -67.14
N GLY A 7 28.84 53.10 -68.47
CA GLY A 7 28.19 53.86 -69.55
C GLY A 7 28.67 55.30 -69.68
N ALA A 8 29.65 55.72 -68.84
CA ALA A 8 30.22 57.08 -68.88
C ALA A 8 31.70 57.10 -69.13
N ASP A 9 32.49 56.23 -68.53
CA ASP A 9 33.91 56.10 -68.77
C ASP A 9 34.15 55.63 -70.23
N THR A 10 35.24 56.13 -70.83
CA THR A 10 35.48 55.90 -72.23
C THR A 10 36.80 55.19 -72.54
N ASN A 11 36.73 54.17 -73.37
CA ASN A 11 37.89 53.68 -74.07
C ASN A 11 38.05 54.43 -75.38
N GLN A 12 39.33 54.73 -75.79
CA GLN A 12 39.64 55.34 -77.05
C GLN A 12 40.20 54.27 -78.00
N VAL A 13 39.72 54.31 -79.26
CA VAL A 13 40.22 53.48 -80.33
C VAL A 13 40.65 54.37 -81.45
N ASP A 14 41.89 54.15 -81.89
CA ASP A 14 42.52 54.88 -83.01
C ASP A 14 42.65 53.97 -84.23
N ALA A 15 42.21 54.45 -85.41
CA ALA A 15 42.38 53.78 -86.67
C ALA A 15 43.38 54.58 -87.52
N LEU A 16 44.53 53.97 -87.76
CA LEU A 16 45.53 54.53 -88.67
C LEU A 16 45.23 54.07 -90.12
N VAL A 17 44.98 55.03 -90.99
CA VAL A 17 44.67 54.80 -92.38
C VAL A 17 45.86 55.22 -93.24
N GLN A 18 46.38 54.28 -94.04
CA GLN A 18 47.56 54.47 -94.90
C GLN A 18 47.30 53.93 -96.28
N ASP A 19 48.04 54.49 -97.26
CA ASP A 19 48.09 53.93 -98.62
C ASP A 19 48.98 52.66 -98.67
N ALA A 20 49.07 52.00 -99.82
CA ALA A 20 49.88 50.81 -100.03
C ALA A 20 51.39 51.01 -99.77
N ASN A 21 51.87 52.27 -99.75
CA ASN A 21 53.27 52.62 -99.50
C ASN A 21 53.52 53.04 -98.02
N GLY A 22 52.48 53.04 -97.18
CA GLY A 22 52.60 53.40 -95.78
C GLY A 22 52.39 54.88 -95.47
N ASN A 23 51.98 55.70 -96.46
CA ASN A 23 51.75 57.12 -96.26
C ASN A 23 50.37 57.36 -95.59
N ALA A 24 50.30 58.26 -94.65
CA ALA A 24 49.10 58.63 -94.01
C ALA A 24 48.07 59.26 -94.95
N ILE A 25 46.83 58.77 -94.93
CA ILE A 25 45.71 59.33 -95.71
C ILE A 25 44.94 60.29 -94.82
N THR A 26 44.92 61.58 -95.19
CA THR A 26 44.22 62.64 -94.45
C THR A 26 42.77 62.80 -94.95
N GLY A 27 41.78 63.03 -94.08
CA GLY A 27 40.39 63.32 -94.43
C GLY A 27 39.56 62.12 -94.84
N ALA A 28 40.05 60.93 -94.71
CA ALA A 28 39.31 59.70 -95.01
C ALA A 28 38.27 59.45 -93.94
N ALA A 29 37.01 59.20 -94.31
CA ALA A 29 35.94 58.93 -93.40
C ALA A 29 36.00 57.47 -92.93
N VAL A 30 36.35 57.25 -91.65
CA VAL A 30 36.35 55.92 -91.00
C VAL A 30 35.05 55.75 -90.27
N VAL A 31 34.35 54.65 -90.59
CA VAL A 31 33.16 54.25 -89.87
C VAL A 31 33.56 53.24 -88.79
N PHE A 32 33.30 53.56 -87.51
CA PHE A 32 33.50 52.67 -86.36
C PHE A 32 32.19 51.98 -86.01
N SER A 33 32.27 50.72 -85.74
CA SER A 33 31.16 49.91 -85.23
C SER A 33 31.63 48.95 -84.10
N SER A 34 30.75 48.56 -83.22
CA SER A 34 31.04 47.56 -82.19
C SER A 34 30.16 46.32 -82.35
N ALA A 35 30.78 45.15 -82.36
CA ALA A 35 30.05 43.88 -82.45
C ALA A 35 29.31 43.49 -81.20
N ASN A 36 29.63 44.06 -79.99
CA ASN A 36 29.18 43.65 -78.68
C ASN A 36 28.29 44.70 -77.97
N GLY A 37 27.77 45.69 -78.75
CA GLY A 37 26.82 46.67 -78.24
C GLY A 37 27.42 47.81 -77.39
N ALA A 38 28.77 48.01 -77.43
CA ALA A 38 29.37 49.22 -76.91
C ALA A 38 28.93 50.43 -77.76
N ASP A 39 28.57 51.50 -77.06
CA ASP A 39 28.14 52.75 -77.71
C ASP A 39 29.34 53.51 -78.19
N ILE A 40 29.40 53.75 -79.54
CA ILE A 40 30.42 54.58 -80.16
C ILE A 40 29.95 56.02 -80.21
N ILE A 41 30.63 56.92 -79.46
CA ILE A 41 30.23 58.32 -79.33
C ILE A 41 30.25 59.04 -80.64
N ALA A 42 31.28 58.76 -81.43
CA ALA A 42 31.40 59.33 -82.80
C ALA A 42 31.63 58.18 -83.81
N PRO A 43 30.57 57.64 -84.44
CA PRO A 43 30.65 56.45 -85.32
C PRO A 43 31.28 56.72 -86.66
N THR A 44 31.46 57.99 -87.08
CA THR A 44 32.18 58.37 -88.27
C THR A 44 33.13 59.51 -87.95
N MET A 45 34.42 59.26 -88.16
CA MET A 45 35.50 60.25 -87.96
C MET A 45 36.38 60.35 -89.15
N ASN A 46 36.79 61.60 -89.52
CA ASN A 46 37.74 61.78 -90.58
C ASN A 46 39.18 61.73 -90.07
N THR A 47 40.05 61.09 -90.81
CA THR A 47 41.47 61.03 -90.45
C THR A 47 42.11 62.40 -90.47
N GLY A 48 42.91 62.70 -89.46
CA GLY A 48 43.76 63.89 -89.41
C GLY A 48 44.95 63.83 -90.33
N VAL A 49 45.84 64.86 -90.23
CA VAL A 49 47.10 64.96 -91.07
C VAL A 49 48.07 63.80 -90.83
N ASN A 50 47.95 63.12 -89.70
CA ASN A 50 48.73 61.95 -89.34
C ASN A 50 48.05 60.63 -89.77
N GLY A 51 46.93 60.69 -90.56
CA GLY A 51 46.17 59.53 -90.99
C GLY A 51 45.39 58.81 -89.93
N VAL A 52 45.25 59.39 -88.75
CA VAL A 52 44.54 58.76 -87.63
C VAL A 52 43.12 59.34 -87.47
N ALA A 53 42.12 58.44 -87.37
CA ALA A 53 40.79 58.72 -86.89
C ALA A 53 40.59 58.09 -85.51
N SER A 54 40.12 58.89 -84.58
CA SER A 54 39.91 58.40 -83.16
C SER A 54 38.44 58.48 -82.81
N THR A 55 37.97 57.44 -82.11
CA THR A 55 36.63 57.46 -81.49
C THR A 55 36.71 57.04 -80.05
N LEU A 56 35.71 57.43 -79.30
CA LEU A 56 35.50 57.00 -77.92
C LEU A 56 34.29 56.04 -77.81
N LEU A 57 34.41 55.05 -76.94
CA LEU A 57 33.37 54.06 -76.68
C LEU A 57 33.04 54.11 -75.23
N THR A 58 31.75 53.95 -74.92
CA THR A 58 31.23 53.63 -73.54
C THR A 58 30.55 52.29 -73.62
N HIS A 59 30.48 51.63 -72.48
CA HIS A 59 29.72 50.39 -72.34
C HIS A 59 29.19 50.23 -70.91
N THR A 60 28.04 49.58 -70.76
CA THR A 60 27.45 49.21 -69.42
C THR A 60 27.73 47.76 -69.04
N MET A 61 28.30 46.98 -69.98
CA MET A 61 28.66 45.57 -69.76
C MET A 61 30.19 45.43 -69.73
N ALA A 62 30.67 44.83 -68.64
CA ALA A 62 32.07 44.47 -68.46
C ALA A 62 32.42 43.31 -69.39
N GLY A 63 33.60 43.41 -69.98
CA GLY A 63 34.08 42.39 -70.91
C GLY A 63 34.81 43.03 -72.09
N THR A 64 35.14 42.21 -73.09
CA THR A 64 35.82 42.62 -74.28
C THR A 64 34.83 43.08 -75.33
N SER A 65 35.01 44.28 -75.84
CA SER A 65 34.26 44.82 -76.94
C SER A 65 35.18 44.83 -78.21
N ASN A 66 34.77 44.19 -79.25
CA ASN A 66 35.47 44.21 -80.55
C ASN A 66 34.98 45.39 -81.34
N VAL A 67 35.90 46.29 -81.64
CA VAL A 67 35.64 47.51 -82.43
C VAL A 67 36.17 47.29 -83.81
N ILE A 68 35.34 47.56 -84.83
CA ILE A 68 35.64 47.45 -86.23
C ILE A 68 35.68 48.86 -86.83
N ALA A 69 36.83 49.23 -87.43
CA ALA A 69 37.01 50.43 -88.22
C ALA A 69 36.91 50.05 -89.70
N THR A 70 36.00 50.69 -90.42
CA THR A 70 35.75 50.41 -91.86
C THR A 70 35.88 51.67 -92.67
N ILE A 71 36.62 51.53 -93.78
CA ILE A 71 36.70 52.51 -94.83
C ILE A 71 36.40 51.77 -96.15
N ASP A 72 35.39 52.18 -96.92
CA ASP A 72 34.94 51.51 -98.14
C ASP A 72 34.81 49.96 -97.92
N THR A 73 35.76 49.22 -98.51
CA THR A 73 35.81 47.74 -98.39
C THR A 73 36.92 47.23 -97.46
N VAL A 74 37.71 48.14 -96.87
CA VAL A 74 38.81 47.78 -95.96
C VAL A 74 38.32 47.93 -94.51
N ASN A 75 38.53 46.90 -93.73
CA ASN A 75 38.25 46.96 -92.34
C ASN A 75 39.40 46.41 -91.47
N ALA A 76 39.48 46.86 -90.28
CA ALA A 76 40.37 46.36 -89.24
C ALA A 76 39.59 46.32 -87.91
N ASN A 77 39.97 45.43 -87.02
CA ASN A 77 39.34 45.35 -85.70
C ASN A 77 40.38 45.35 -84.59
N ILE A 78 39.92 45.74 -83.40
CA ILE A 78 40.71 45.73 -82.20
C ILE A 78 39.78 45.44 -81.03
N ASP A 79 40.24 44.66 -80.06
CA ASP A 79 39.55 44.41 -78.81
C ASP A 79 39.92 45.51 -77.81
N THR A 80 38.90 46.00 -77.11
CA THR A 80 39.06 46.90 -75.97
C THR A 80 38.27 46.34 -74.79
N THR A 81 38.74 46.49 -73.57
CA THR A 81 38.16 45.90 -72.36
C THR A 81 37.46 46.96 -71.55
N PHE A 82 36.27 46.63 -71.10
CA PHE A 82 35.58 47.37 -70.09
C PHE A 82 35.59 46.51 -68.81
N VAL A 83 35.95 47.09 -67.65
CA VAL A 83 36.01 46.44 -66.35
C VAL A 83 34.77 46.78 -65.52
N ALA A 84 34.36 45.88 -64.68
CA ALA A 84 33.25 46.16 -63.73
C ALA A 84 33.56 47.39 -62.86
N GLY A 85 32.55 48.13 -62.52
CA GLY A 85 32.63 49.31 -61.63
C GLY A 85 32.83 48.96 -60.18
N ALA A 86 32.61 49.95 -59.35
CA ALA A 86 32.64 49.74 -57.88
C ALA A 86 31.52 48.78 -57.42
N VAL A 87 31.76 48.06 -56.34
CA VAL A 87 30.76 47.15 -55.73
C VAL A 87 29.50 47.93 -55.37
N ALA A 88 28.36 47.46 -55.87
CA ALA A 88 27.07 48.05 -55.65
C ALA A 88 26.10 47.06 -54.92
N THR A 89 26.20 45.78 -55.29
CA THR A 89 25.31 44.75 -54.74
C THR A 89 26.08 43.48 -54.42
N ILE A 90 25.61 42.81 -53.32
CA ILE A 90 25.98 41.45 -53.00
C ILE A 90 24.67 40.65 -52.90
N THR A 91 24.58 39.57 -53.68
CA THR A 91 23.47 38.64 -53.66
C THR A 91 23.93 37.30 -53.07
N LEU A 92 23.32 36.86 -51.95
CA LEU A 92 23.68 35.59 -51.33
C LEU A 92 22.74 34.48 -51.77
N THR A 93 23.31 33.31 -51.98
CA THR A 93 22.59 32.06 -52.24
C THR A 93 23.17 30.94 -51.39
N GLU A 94 22.38 29.90 -51.17
CA GLU A 94 22.71 28.77 -50.32
C GLU A 94 22.57 27.46 -51.12
N PRO A 95 23.62 27.06 -51.85
CA PRO A 95 23.60 25.85 -52.68
C PRO A 95 23.55 24.56 -51.88
N VAL A 96 24.14 24.57 -50.66
CA VAL A 96 24.09 23.47 -49.68
C VAL A 96 23.59 24.03 -48.37
N LYS A 97 22.50 23.44 -47.87
CA LYS A 97 21.80 23.84 -46.63
C LYS A 97 21.38 22.62 -45.82
N GLU A 98 20.99 22.85 -44.57
CA GLU A 98 20.51 21.80 -43.63
C GLU A 98 21.58 20.74 -43.34
N ALA A 99 22.88 21.16 -43.32
CA ALA A 99 23.95 20.30 -42.85
C ALA A 99 23.71 19.86 -41.39
N THR A 100 24.20 18.67 -41.05
CA THR A 100 24.13 18.16 -39.66
C THR A 100 24.98 19.05 -38.76
N ALA A 101 24.42 19.36 -37.58
CA ALA A 101 25.11 20.15 -36.57
C ALA A 101 26.11 19.29 -35.78
N ASP A 102 27.07 18.66 -36.44
CA ASP A 102 28.09 17.76 -35.88
C ASP A 102 29.51 18.39 -35.87
N GLY A 103 29.61 19.66 -36.36
CA GLY A 103 30.88 20.38 -36.49
C GLY A 103 31.72 19.93 -37.66
N ALA A 104 31.28 18.99 -38.48
CA ALA A 104 31.99 18.43 -39.62
C ALA A 104 31.25 18.67 -40.95
N ASP A 105 29.95 18.39 -40.98
CA ASP A 105 29.08 18.66 -42.11
C ASP A 105 29.02 20.16 -42.41
N THR A 106 28.92 20.52 -43.70
CA THR A 106 29.04 21.92 -44.11
C THR A 106 27.83 22.40 -44.89
N ASN A 107 27.33 23.57 -44.53
CA ASN A 107 26.54 24.42 -45.43
C ASN A 107 27.45 25.25 -46.31
N GLN A 108 26.99 25.62 -47.51
CA GLN A 108 27.71 26.49 -48.44
C GLN A 108 26.91 27.77 -48.68
N VAL A 109 27.60 28.91 -48.58
CA VAL A 109 27.04 30.21 -48.93
C VAL A 109 27.90 30.81 -50.06
N ASP A 110 27.22 31.19 -51.14
CA ASP A 110 27.81 31.85 -52.31
C ASP A 110 27.41 33.33 -52.32
N ALA A 111 28.37 34.21 -52.52
CA ALA A 111 28.19 35.66 -52.64
C ALA A 111 28.51 36.10 -54.09
N LEU A 112 27.47 36.47 -54.80
CA LEU A 112 27.64 37.13 -56.13
C LEU A 112 27.79 38.63 -55.92
N VAL A 113 28.96 39.18 -56.32
CA VAL A 113 29.30 40.59 -56.17
C VAL A 113 29.19 41.27 -57.50
N GLN A 114 28.43 42.33 -57.59
CA GLN A 114 28.17 43.05 -58.82
C GLN A 114 28.28 44.57 -58.63
N ASP A 115 28.56 45.24 -59.74
CA ASP A 115 28.47 46.70 -59.81
C ASP A 115 27.04 47.19 -60.05
N ALA A 116 26.80 48.50 -60.17
CA ALA A 116 25.50 49.12 -60.37
C ALA A 116 24.79 48.71 -61.65
N ASN A 117 25.54 48.25 -62.64
CA ASN A 117 25.03 47.79 -63.97
C ASN A 117 24.83 46.26 -64.00
N GLY A 118 25.12 45.56 -62.89
CA GLY A 118 24.99 44.11 -62.79
C GLY A 118 26.15 43.32 -63.28
N ASN A 119 27.31 43.98 -63.58
CA ASN A 119 28.52 43.28 -64.02
C ASN A 119 29.15 42.54 -62.82
N ALA A 120 29.57 41.32 -63.10
CA ALA A 120 30.26 40.50 -62.09
C ALA A 120 31.65 41.08 -61.79
N ILE A 121 31.98 41.30 -60.54
CA ILE A 121 33.26 41.82 -60.09
C ILE A 121 34.21 40.68 -59.78
N THR A 122 35.28 40.55 -60.56
CA THR A 122 36.31 39.55 -60.31
C THR A 122 37.36 40.06 -59.33
N GLY A 123 37.80 39.16 -58.42
CA GLY A 123 38.88 39.45 -57.49
C GLY A 123 38.49 40.32 -56.28
N ALA A 124 37.19 40.62 -56.07
CA ALA A 124 36.72 41.32 -54.88
C ALA A 124 36.89 40.43 -53.66
N ALA A 125 37.50 40.99 -52.61
CA ALA A 125 37.69 40.27 -51.33
C ALA A 125 36.40 40.33 -50.55
N VAL A 126 35.67 39.20 -50.51
CA VAL A 126 34.43 39.04 -49.68
C VAL A 126 34.81 38.53 -48.31
N VAL A 127 34.45 39.30 -47.27
CA VAL A 127 34.59 38.88 -45.86
C VAL A 127 33.28 38.28 -45.40
N PHE A 128 33.30 37.01 -45.03
CA PHE A 128 32.17 36.30 -44.44
C PHE A 128 32.27 36.28 -42.94
N SER A 129 31.16 36.51 -42.25
CA SER A 129 31.01 36.39 -40.80
C SER A 129 29.68 35.74 -40.44
N SER A 130 29.60 35.11 -39.24
CA SER A 130 28.36 34.54 -38.71
C SER A 130 28.06 35.14 -37.35
N ALA A 131 26.80 35.52 -37.09
CA ALA A 131 26.37 36.12 -35.84
C ALA A 131 26.12 35.09 -34.75
N ASN A 132 25.85 33.81 -35.06
CA ASN A 132 25.33 32.79 -34.13
C ASN A 132 26.34 31.66 -33.86
N GLY A 133 27.66 31.90 -34.02
CA GLY A 133 28.68 30.95 -33.60
C GLY A 133 28.99 29.83 -34.60
N ALA A 134 28.37 29.83 -35.79
CA ALA A 134 28.80 28.91 -36.85
C ALA A 134 30.23 29.23 -37.25
N THR A 135 31.05 28.21 -37.41
CA THR A 135 32.45 28.33 -37.84
C THR A 135 32.53 28.48 -39.32
N ILE A 136 33.03 29.64 -39.82
CA ILE A 136 33.31 29.87 -41.21
C ILE A 136 34.72 29.34 -41.54
N LEU A 137 34.79 28.35 -42.43
CA LEU A 137 36.06 27.68 -42.76
C LEU A 137 37.03 28.61 -43.52
N SER A 138 36.49 29.52 -44.34
CA SER A 138 37.27 30.54 -45.06
C SER A 138 36.57 31.89 -44.93
N SER A 139 37.03 32.71 -43.99
CA SER A 139 36.40 34.01 -43.70
C SER A 139 36.64 35.10 -44.75
N THR A 140 37.62 34.94 -45.64
CA THR A 140 37.89 35.88 -46.75
C THR A 140 38.13 35.09 -48.01
N MET A 141 37.31 35.34 -49.02
CA MET A 141 37.39 34.69 -50.32
C MET A 141 37.33 35.74 -51.44
N ASN A 142 38.20 35.61 -52.47
CA ASN A 142 38.13 36.48 -53.65
C ASN A 142 37.10 35.92 -54.62
N THR A 143 36.35 36.82 -55.26
CA THR A 143 35.45 36.47 -56.34
C THR A 143 36.17 35.94 -57.56
N GLY A 144 35.63 34.87 -58.15
CA GLY A 144 36.08 34.36 -59.44
C GLY A 144 35.66 35.26 -60.64
N VAL A 145 35.91 34.79 -61.80
CA VAL A 145 35.55 35.52 -63.08
C VAL A 145 34.03 35.68 -63.25
N ASN A 146 33.23 34.85 -62.53
CA ASN A 146 31.78 34.94 -62.52
C ASN A 146 31.24 35.86 -61.37
N GLY A 147 32.13 36.54 -60.65
CA GLY A 147 31.79 37.43 -59.57
C GLY A 147 31.40 36.72 -58.29
N VAL A 148 31.53 35.38 -58.17
CA VAL A 148 31.11 34.59 -57.02
C VAL A 148 32.31 34.26 -56.13
N ALA A 149 32.14 34.48 -54.84
CA ALA A 149 32.97 33.96 -53.76
C ALA A 149 32.15 32.98 -52.94
N SER A 150 32.70 31.81 -52.62
CA SER A 150 32.00 30.77 -51.83
C SER A 150 32.71 30.51 -50.52
N THR A 151 31.94 30.29 -49.46
CA THR A 151 32.48 29.80 -48.19
C THR A 151 31.68 28.60 -47.68
N LEU A 152 32.31 27.78 -46.82
CA LEU A 152 31.69 26.68 -46.10
C LEU A 152 31.59 27.02 -44.61
N LEU A 153 30.51 26.56 -44.00
CA LEU A 153 30.26 26.75 -42.58
C LEU A 153 29.97 25.42 -41.92
N THR A 154 30.46 25.23 -40.69
CA THR A 154 30.10 24.14 -39.82
C THR A 154 29.48 24.69 -38.52
N HIS A 155 28.68 23.89 -37.86
CA HIS A 155 28.15 24.21 -36.52
C HIS A 155 27.96 22.95 -35.70
N THR A 156 28.04 23.08 -34.36
CA THR A 156 27.73 22.00 -33.41
C THR A 156 26.36 22.17 -32.77
N GLN A 157 25.66 23.26 -33.03
CA GLN A 157 24.32 23.52 -32.54
C GLN A 157 23.32 23.57 -33.69
N SER A 158 22.24 22.83 -33.56
CA SER A 158 21.12 22.90 -34.48
C SER A 158 20.39 24.24 -34.37
N GLY A 159 19.90 24.72 -35.50
CA GLY A 159 19.19 26.00 -35.57
C GLY A 159 19.64 26.85 -36.73
N VAL A 160 19.24 28.12 -36.69
CA VAL A 160 19.51 29.05 -37.77
C VAL A 160 20.75 29.90 -37.43
N SER A 161 21.68 29.97 -38.38
CA SER A 161 22.86 30.87 -38.35
C SER A 161 22.72 31.94 -39.43
N ASN A 162 22.83 33.21 -39.05
CA ASN A 162 22.83 34.31 -40.01
C ASN A 162 24.25 34.56 -40.51
N VAL A 163 24.44 34.47 -41.81
CA VAL A 163 25.72 34.71 -42.49
C VAL A 163 25.70 36.08 -43.14
N VAL A 164 26.71 36.87 -42.89
CA VAL A 164 26.92 38.19 -43.50
C VAL A 164 28.14 38.16 -44.41
N ALA A 165 27.96 38.56 -45.65
CA ALA A 165 29.06 38.82 -46.60
C ALA A 165 29.26 40.33 -46.77
N THR A 166 30.49 40.79 -46.68
CA THR A 166 30.86 42.22 -46.77
C THR A 166 31.98 42.41 -47.74
N VAL A 167 31.83 43.40 -48.62
CA VAL A 167 32.90 43.93 -49.44
C VAL A 167 32.93 45.45 -49.29
N ASP A 168 34.02 46.00 -48.78
CA ASP A 168 34.14 47.41 -48.39
C ASP A 168 33.00 47.86 -47.47
N THR A 169 32.07 48.69 -47.94
CA THR A 169 30.91 49.18 -47.17
C THR A 169 29.59 48.51 -47.54
N VAL A 170 29.61 47.64 -48.58
CA VAL A 170 28.39 46.88 -48.98
C VAL A 170 28.34 45.56 -48.29
N ASN A 171 27.18 45.24 -47.75
CA ASN A 171 26.93 43.96 -47.08
C ASN A 171 25.59 43.38 -47.48
N ALA A 172 25.47 42.07 -47.33
CA ALA A 172 24.24 41.29 -47.45
C ALA A 172 24.26 40.18 -46.42
N ASN A 173 23.08 39.67 -46.05
CA ASN A 173 22.97 38.54 -45.12
C ASN A 173 21.98 37.50 -45.64
N ILE A 174 22.17 36.26 -45.17
CA ILE A 174 21.29 35.13 -45.44
C ILE A 174 21.29 34.21 -44.21
N ASP A 175 20.12 33.61 -43.93
CA ASP A 175 19.99 32.61 -42.90
C ASP A 175 20.23 31.21 -43.46
N THR A 176 21.09 30.43 -42.81
CA THR A 176 21.33 29.02 -43.08
C THR A 176 20.97 28.17 -41.88
N ALA A 177 20.37 27.01 -42.09
CA ALA A 177 19.92 26.12 -41.00
C ALA A 177 20.86 24.92 -40.85
N PHE A 178 21.16 24.58 -39.60
CA PHE A 178 21.79 23.32 -39.24
C PHE A 178 20.76 22.45 -38.53
N VAL A 179 20.70 21.17 -38.89
CA VAL A 179 19.75 20.19 -38.31
C VAL A 179 20.46 19.30 -37.29
N ALA A 180 19.71 18.82 -36.30
CA ALA A 180 20.24 17.84 -35.35
C ALA A 180 20.65 16.54 -36.08
N GLY A 181 21.67 15.88 -35.57
CA GLY A 181 22.13 14.59 -36.02
C GLY A 181 21.21 13.43 -35.66
N ALA A 182 21.73 12.22 -35.85
CA ALA A 182 21.01 11.01 -35.43
C ALA A 182 20.80 10.99 -33.92
N VAL A 183 19.71 10.35 -33.47
CA VAL A 183 19.42 10.16 -32.03
C VAL A 183 20.57 9.44 -31.36
N ALA A 184 21.15 10.04 -30.34
CA ALA A 184 22.21 9.47 -29.52
C ALA A 184 21.76 9.23 -28.08
N THR A 185 20.91 10.09 -27.51
CA THR A 185 20.49 9.98 -26.12
C THR A 185 18.98 10.21 -25.97
N ILE A 186 18.40 9.51 -24.97
CA ILE A 186 17.06 9.75 -24.43
C ILE A 186 17.21 9.99 -22.94
N THR A 187 16.78 11.14 -22.45
CA THR A 187 16.71 11.45 -21.02
C THR A 187 15.26 11.52 -20.59
N LEU A 188 14.90 10.75 -19.53
CA LEU A 188 13.53 10.70 -19.02
C LEU A 188 13.37 11.51 -17.76
N THR A 189 12.21 12.16 -17.64
CA THR A 189 11.74 12.85 -16.43
C THR A 189 10.29 12.48 -16.13
N THR A 190 9.87 12.67 -14.88
CA THR A 190 8.49 12.43 -14.43
C THR A 190 7.86 13.73 -13.92
N PRO A 191 7.35 14.59 -14.80
CA PRO A 191 6.75 15.88 -14.42
C PRO A 191 5.57 15.75 -13.46
N VAL A 192 4.80 14.68 -13.59
CA VAL A 192 3.75 14.28 -12.65
C VAL A 192 4.08 12.88 -12.14
N ASN A 193 4.22 12.76 -10.81
CA ASN A 193 4.52 11.50 -10.12
C ASN A 193 3.70 11.41 -8.83
N GLY A 194 3.37 10.22 -8.36
CA GLY A 194 2.58 10.00 -7.15
C GLY A 194 1.07 10.12 -7.38
N ALA A 195 0.58 9.88 -8.58
CA ALA A 195 -0.86 9.79 -8.84
C ALA A 195 -1.49 8.64 -8.04
N VAL A 196 -2.77 8.79 -7.67
CA VAL A 196 -3.52 7.73 -6.99
C VAL A 196 -3.71 6.54 -7.93
N ALA A 197 -3.54 5.34 -7.39
CA ALA A 197 -3.71 4.06 -8.11
C ALA A 197 -5.20 3.69 -8.25
N ASP A 198 -5.98 4.51 -8.95
CA ASP A 198 -7.42 4.33 -9.15
C ASP A 198 -7.80 4.03 -10.61
N GLY A 199 -6.78 3.94 -11.49
CA GLY A 199 -6.97 3.73 -12.92
C GLY A 199 -7.42 4.98 -13.70
N ALA A 200 -7.66 6.10 -13.02
CA ALA A 200 -8.13 7.37 -13.61
C ALA A 200 -7.07 8.47 -13.49
N ASN A 201 -6.48 8.63 -12.34
CA ASN A 201 -5.38 9.57 -12.13
C ASN A 201 -4.12 9.07 -12.83
N SER A 202 -3.37 9.99 -13.46
CA SER A 202 -2.23 9.63 -14.28
C SER A 202 -0.93 10.27 -13.80
N ASN A 203 0.15 9.53 -13.89
CA ASN A 203 1.51 10.03 -13.91
C ASN A 203 1.89 10.44 -15.33
N SER A 204 2.87 11.31 -15.50
CA SER A 204 3.42 11.66 -16.80
C SER A 204 4.92 11.40 -16.87
N VAL A 205 5.36 10.96 -18.05
CA VAL A 205 6.77 10.77 -18.38
C VAL A 205 7.08 11.61 -19.60
N GLN A 206 8.20 12.30 -19.57
CA GLN A 206 8.71 13.12 -20.63
C GLN A 206 10.07 12.59 -21.07
N ALA A 207 10.21 12.36 -22.38
CA ALA A 207 11.46 11.97 -23.04
C ALA A 207 12.07 13.17 -23.76
N VAL A 208 13.27 13.57 -23.39
CA VAL A 208 14.09 14.55 -24.07
C VAL A 208 15.09 13.77 -24.94
N VAL A 209 15.00 13.96 -26.24
CA VAL A 209 15.78 13.24 -27.24
C VAL A 209 16.80 14.18 -27.86
N SER A 210 18.06 13.79 -27.83
CA SER A 210 19.14 14.58 -28.39
C SER A 210 20.13 13.73 -29.20
N ASP A 211 20.86 14.41 -30.09
CA ASP A 211 22.02 13.86 -30.80
C ASP A 211 23.27 13.80 -29.91
N SER A 212 24.42 13.45 -30.48
CA SER A 212 25.70 13.33 -29.77
C SER A 212 26.24 14.66 -29.26
N GLU A 213 25.89 15.77 -29.89
CA GLU A 213 26.27 17.13 -29.52
C GLU A 213 25.31 17.76 -28.50
N GLY A 214 24.18 17.07 -28.19
CA GLY A 214 23.16 17.54 -27.29
C GLY A 214 22.08 18.38 -27.97
N ASN A 215 22.01 18.44 -29.28
CA ASN A 215 20.94 19.15 -29.97
C ASN A 215 19.63 18.39 -29.88
N PRO A 216 18.51 19.08 -29.65
CA PRO A 216 17.20 18.44 -29.64
C PRO A 216 16.83 17.87 -31.00
N VAL A 217 16.49 16.58 -31.05
CA VAL A 217 16.10 15.93 -32.31
C VAL A 217 14.60 16.06 -32.50
N ASN A 218 14.20 16.86 -33.49
CA ASN A 218 12.80 17.07 -33.87
C ASN A 218 12.32 15.92 -34.77
N GLY A 219 11.05 15.53 -34.60
CA GLY A 219 10.38 14.53 -35.45
C GLY A 219 10.76 13.07 -35.15
N ALA A 220 11.55 12.80 -34.10
CA ALA A 220 11.90 11.43 -33.73
C ALA A 220 10.67 10.71 -33.12
N THR A 221 10.42 9.48 -33.55
CA THR A 221 9.28 8.67 -33.03
C THR A 221 9.71 7.89 -31.80
N VAL A 222 9.18 8.28 -30.65
CA VAL A 222 9.41 7.63 -29.33
C VAL A 222 8.30 6.62 -29.06
N VAL A 223 8.67 5.38 -28.80
CA VAL A 223 7.76 4.33 -28.34
C VAL A 223 7.86 4.22 -26.81
N PHE A 224 6.77 4.54 -26.11
CA PHE A 224 6.67 4.36 -24.67
C PHE A 224 6.01 3.02 -24.33
N SER A 225 6.59 2.30 -23.39
CA SER A 225 6.05 1.04 -22.87
C SER A 225 6.27 0.96 -21.36
N SER A 226 5.50 0.08 -20.69
CA SER A 226 5.72 -0.23 -19.27
C SER A 226 5.93 -1.73 -19.10
N THR A 227 6.90 -2.09 -18.26
CA THR A 227 7.13 -3.49 -17.89
C THR A 227 6.13 -3.97 -16.82
N ASN A 228 5.40 -3.05 -16.19
CA ASN A 228 4.34 -3.37 -15.23
C ASN A 228 3.02 -3.65 -15.97
N ALA A 229 2.53 -4.88 -15.89
CA ALA A 229 1.34 -5.33 -16.62
C ALA A 229 0.03 -4.61 -16.21
N THR A 230 -0.02 -4.00 -15.04
CA THR A 230 -1.18 -3.25 -14.54
C THR A 230 -1.14 -1.77 -14.93
N ALA A 231 0.04 -1.25 -15.30
CA ALA A 231 0.18 0.13 -15.75
C ALA A 231 -0.25 0.25 -17.22
N GLN A 232 -1.14 1.21 -17.50
CA GLN A 232 -1.67 1.48 -18.83
C GLN A 232 -1.11 2.80 -19.34
N ILE A 233 -0.42 2.77 -20.48
CA ILE A 233 -0.06 4.00 -21.21
C ILE A 233 -1.36 4.53 -21.86
N THR A 234 -1.82 5.71 -21.46
CA THR A 234 -3.14 6.24 -21.83
C THR A 234 -3.08 7.33 -22.91
N THR A 235 -2.07 8.19 -22.86
CA THR A 235 -1.87 9.25 -23.84
C THR A 235 -0.41 9.29 -24.24
N VAL A 236 -0.16 9.38 -25.54
CA VAL A 236 1.21 9.47 -26.10
C VAL A 236 1.27 10.61 -27.11
N ILE A 237 2.17 11.56 -26.88
CA ILE A 237 2.70 12.43 -27.92
C ILE A 237 4.07 11.84 -28.26
N GLY A 238 4.03 10.84 -29.14
CA GLY A 238 5.19 9.97 -29.43
C GLY A 238 6.16 10.53 -30.45
N THR A 239 5.89 11.69 -31.06
CA THR A 239 6.83 12.36 -31.99
C THR A 239 7.38 13.60 -31.27
N THR A 240 8.71 13.74 -31.28
CA THR A 240 9.37 14.88 -30.65
C THR A 240 9.07 16.17 -31.37
N GLY A 241 8.84 17.24 -30.61
CA GLY A 241 8.75 18.61 -31.14
C GLY A 241 10.12 19.22 -31.45
N ALA A 242 10.12 20.52 -31.81
CA ALA A 242 11.35 21.26 -32.04
C ALA A 242 12.28 21.36 -30.82
N ASP A 243 11.73 21.14 -29.64
CA ASP A 243 12.44 21.06 -28.36
C ASP A 243 13.00 19.65 -28.06
N GLY A 244 12.82 18.69 -28.97
CA GLY A 244 13.23 17.30 -28.79
C GLY A 244 12.38 16.53 -27.81
N ILE A 245 11.19 17.01 -27.42
CA ILE A 245 10.39 16.43 -26.33
C ILE A 245 9.23 15.58 -26.88
N ALA A 246 9.12 14.36 -26.34
CA ALA A 246 7.95 13.50 -26.45
C ALA A 246 7.39 13.19 -25.05
N THR A 247 6.08 12.97 -24.93
CA THR A 247 5.44 12.75 -23.63
C THR A 247 4.49 11.56 -23.66
N ALA A 248 4.38 10.87 -22.52
CA ALA A 248 3.36 9.87 -22.30
C ALA A 248 2.73 10.05 -20.91
N THR A 249 1.45 9.69 -20.80
CA THR A 249 0.77 9.55 -19.50
C THR A 249 0.43 8.08 -19.27
N LEU A 250 0.43 7.68 -18.01
CA LEU A 250 0.07 6.33 -17.62
C LEU A 250 -0.80 6.33 -16.38
N THR A 251 -1.73 5.39 -16.30
CA THR A 251 -2.57 5.12 -15.13
C THR A 251 -2.24 3.73 -14.57
N ASN A 252 -2.54 3.51 -13.31
CA ASN A 252 -2.43 2.18 -12.70
C ASN A 252 -3.56 1.99 -11.66
N THR A 253 -4.00 0.76 -11.44
CA THR A 253 -4.93 0.38 -10.37
C THR A 253 -4.21 -0.21 -9.16
N VAL A 254 -2.90 -0.45 -9.27
CA VAL A 254 -2.08 -1.02 -8.22
C VAL A 254 -1.05 0.02 -7.76
N ALA A 255 -1.06 0.32 -6.47
CA ALA A 255 -0.08 1.22 -5.86
C ALA A 255 1.32 0.59 -5.87
N GLY A 256 2.32 1.42 -6.05
CA GLY A 256 3.70 0.99 -6.13
C GLY A 256 4.44 1.59 -7.32
N THR A 257 5.61 1.05 -7.62
CA THR A 257 6.48 1.52 -8.70
C THR A 257 6.09 0.90 -10.04
N SER A 258 6.03 1.75 -11.06
CA SER A 258 5.87 1.35 -12.45
C SER A 258 7.06 1.87 -13.26
N ASN A 259 7.79 0.97 -13.89
CA ASN A 259 8.90 1.33 -14.77
C ASN A 259 8.38 1.64 -16.17
N VAL A 260 8.78 2.79 -16.73
CA VAL A 260 8.46 3.23 -18.09
C VAL A 260 9.74 3.22 -18.92
N VAL A 261 9.65 2.61 -20.08
CA VAL A 261 10.73 2.55 -21.06
C VAL A 261 10.34 3.39 -22.27
N ALA A 262 11.23 4.27 -22.69
CA ALA A 262 11.14 4.98 -23.96
C ALA A 262 12.19 4.41 -24.93
N THR A 263 11.81 4.14 -26.17
CA THR A 263 12.67 3.51 -27.17
C THR A 263 12.56 4.25 -28.50
N ILE A 264 13.71 4.49 -29.13
CA ILE A 264 13.86 4.95 -30.52
C ILE A 264 14.88 4.03 -31.16
N ASP A 265 14.48 3.23 -32.14
CA ASP A 265 15.35 2.24 -32.77
C ASP A 265 16.10 1.37 -31.74
N THR A 266 17.42 1.55 -31.63
CA THR A 266 18.29 0.84 -30.69
C THR A 266 18.58 1.62 -29.42
N VAL A 267 18.18 2.89 -29.33
CA VAL A 267 18.41 3.76 -28.17
C VAL A 267 17.21 3.64 -27.25
N ASN A 268 17.46 3.37 -25.98
CA ASN A 268 16.40 3.28 -24.97
C ASN A 268 16.84 3.91 -23.66
N ALA A 269 15.85 4.33 -22.89
CA ALA A 269 16.01 4.79 -21.52
C ALA A 269 14.81 4.32 -20.69
N ASN A 270 14.97 4.21 -19.38
CA ASN A 270 13.89 3.85 -18.47
C ASN A 270 13.87 4.75 -17.25
N ILE A 271 12.70 4.90 -16.65
CA ILE A 271 12.49 5.66 -15.44
C ILE A 271 11.35 5.04 -14.63
N ASP A 272 11.48 5.09 -13.30
CA ASP A 272 10.44 4.67 -12.38
C ASP A 272 9.49 5.83 -12.07
N THR A 273 8.21 5.51 -12.06
CA THR A 273 7.14 6.38 -11.57
C THR A 273 6.34 5.65 -10.50
N THR A 274 5.84 6.37 -9.51
CA THR A 274 5.19 5.78 -8.34
C THR A 274 3.71 6.12 -8.32
N PHE A 275 2.87 5.12 -8.07
CA PHE A 275 1.46 5.31 -7.76
C PHE A 275 1.23 5.10 -6.26
N VAL A 276 0.43 5.95 -5.66
CA VAL A 276 0.10 5.89 -4.22
C VAL A 276 -1.30 5.29 -4.02
N PRO A 277 -1.57 4.63 -2.88
CA PRO A 277 -2.92 4.21 -2.55
C PRO A 277 -3.88 5.39 -2.48
N GLY A 278 -5.15 5.11 -2.73
CA GLY A 278 -6.24 6.06 -2.51
C GLY A 278 -6.60 6.24 -1.03
N ALA A 279 -7.72 6.90 -0.78
CA ALA A 279 -8.25 7.03 0.58
C ALA A 279 -8.63 5.66 1.17
N VAL A 280 -8.56 5.54 2.49
CA VAL A 280 -9.01 4.34 3.21
C VAL A 280 -10.46 4.02 2.84
N ALA A 281 -10.68 2.80 2.39
CA ALA A 281 -12.01 2.29 2.03
C ALA A 281 -12.43 1.10 2.90
N THR A 282 -11.50 0.23 3.26
CA THR A 282 -11.80 -0.97 4.06
C THR A 282 -10.77 -1.21 5.17
N ILE A 283 -11.26 -1.78 6.26
CA ILE A 283 -10.47 -2.36 7.33
C ILE A 283 -10.88 -3.82 7.45
N THR A 284 -9.94 -4.74 7.32
CA THR A 284 -10.16 -6.17 7.55
C THR A 284 -9.39 -6.59 8.80
N LEU A 285 -10.10 -7.20 9.76
CA LEU A 285 -9.49 -7.65 11.02
C LEU A 285 -9.23 -9.15 11.03
N THR A 286 -8.13 -9.53 11.66
CA THR A 286 -7.77 -10.93 11.97
C THR A 286 -7.26 -11.02 13.40
N THR A 287 -7.30 -12.22 13.97
CA THR A 287 -6.81 -12.53 15.32
C THR A 287 -5.64 -13.51 15.23
N PRO A 288 -4.40 -13.05 14.98
CA PRO A 288 -3.23 -13.92 14.88
C PRO A 288 -2.94 -14.74 16.13
N VAL A 289 -3.29 -14.20 17.30
CA VAL A 289 -3.28 -14.91 18.58
C VAL A 289 -4.65 -14.77 19.21
N ASP A 290 -5.30 -15.92 19.47
CA ASP A 290 -6.61 -16.04 20.12
C ASP A 290 -6.58 -17.15 21.17
N GLY A 291 -7.46 -17.11 22.15
CA GLY A 291 -7.53 -18.10 23.22
C GLY A 291 -6.48 -17.92 24.33
N ALA A 292 -5.97 -16.71 24.52
CA ALA A 292 -5.08 -16.43 25.67
C ALA A 292 -5.79 -16.65 27.00
N VAL A 293 -5.05 -17.04 28.03
CA VAL A 293 -5.58 -17.20 29.38
C VAL A 293 -6.02 -15.84 29.94
N ALA A 294 -7.19 -15.83 30.57
CA ALA A 294 -7.78 -14.65 31.22
C ALA A 294 -7.10 -14.37 32.56
N ASP A 295 -5.82 -14.09 32.57
CA ASP A 295 -5.01 -13.83 33.76
C ASP A 295 -4.53 -12.37 33.88
N GLY A 296 -4.88 -11.53 32.88
CA GLY A 296 -4.45 -10.14 32.81
C GLY A 296 -3.01 -9.95 32.30
N ALA A 297 -2.28 -11.03 32.07
CA ALA A 297 -0.89 -11.02 31.61
C ALA A 297 -0.73 -11.59 30.19
N ASN A 298 -1.34 -12.73 29.92
CA ASN A 298 -1.39 -13.32 28.59
C ASN A 298 -2.27 -12.48 27.67
N SER A 299 -1.85 -12.32 26.41
CA SER A 299 -2.52 -11.43 25.48
C SER A 299 -2.98 -12.13 24.21
N ASN A 300 -4.14 -11.76 23.73
CA ASN A 300 -4.56 -11.95 22.34
C ASN A 300 -4.03 -10.83 21.47
N SER A 301 -3.93 -11.05 20.15
CA SER A 301 -3.55 -10.02 19.21
C SER A 301 -4.59 -9.86 18.11
N VAL A 302 -4.79 -8.61 17.69
CA VAL A 302 -5.65 -8.23 16.57
C VAL A 302 -4.81 -7.48 15.55
N GLN A 303 -4.99 -7.82 14.31
CA GLN A 303 -4.33 -7.20 13.17
C GLN A 303 -5.38 -6.58 12.26
N ALA A 304 -5.17 -5.30 11.90
CA ALA A 304 -5.99 -4.56 10.96
C ALA A 304 -5.23 -4.40 9.64
N VAL A 305 -5.78 -4.92 8.56
CA VAL A 305 -5.32 -4.69 7.19
C VAL A 305 -6.19 -3.59 6.60
N VAL A 306 -5.57 -2.48 6.24
CA VAL A 306 -6.22 -1.26 5.75
C VAL A 306 -5.94 -1.12 4.26
N THR A 307 -7.00 -1.03 3.46
CA THR A 307 -6.89 -0.88 2.00
C THR A 307 -7.77 0.25 1.47
N ASP A 308 -7.40 0.76 0.30
CA ASP A 308 -8.24 1.64 -0.50
C ASP A 308 -9.34 0.85 -1.24
N SER A 309 -10.13 1.53 -2.08
CA SER A 309 -11.19 0.91 -2.87
C SER A 309 -10.69 -0.03 -3.98
N GLY A 310 -9.43 0.09 -4.37
CA GLY A 310 -8.74 -0.78 -5.32
C GLY A 310 -8.10 -2.00 -4.67
N GLY A 311 -8.13 -2.09 -3.34
CA GLY A 311 -7.45 -3.15 -2.57
C GLY A 311 -5.97 -2.88 -2.32
N ASN A 312 -5.47 -1.67 -2.61
CA ASN A 312 -4.09 -1.32 -2.34
C ASN A 312 -3.88 -1.06 -0.84
N PRO A 313 -2.82 -1.59 -0.23
CA PRO A 313 -2.52 -1.33 1.18
C PRO A 313 -2.23 0.15 1.41
N VAL A 314 -2.91 0.75 2.39
CA VAL A 314 -2.74 2.17 2.74
C VAL A 314 -1.69 2.28 3.84
N ASN A 315 -0.53 2.83 3.50
CA ASN A 315 0.56 3.11 4.44
C ASN A 315 0.31 4.41 5.21
N GLY A 316 0.70 4.44 6.48
CA GLY A 316 0.64 5.64 7.32
C GLY A 316 -0.76 5.99 7.85
N ALA A 317 -1.76 5.12 7.66
CA ALA A 317 -3.10 5.33 8.20
C ALA A 317 -3.12 5.12 9.72
N ALA A 318 -3.71 6.06 10.46
CA ALA A 318 -3.81 6.00 11.91
C ALA A 318 -5.04 5.17 12.34
N VAL A 319 -4.81 3.95 12.82
CA VAL A 319 -5.84 3.03 13.31
C VAL A 319 -6.00 3.20 14.81
N VAL A 320 -7.23 3.46 15.25
CA VAL A 320 -7.59 3.48 16.67
C VAL A 320 -8.25 2.14 17.03
N PHE A 321 -7.63 1.39 17.93
CA PHE A 321 -8.19 0.16 18.47
C PHE A 321 -8.89 0.43 19.80
N SER A 322 -10.08 -0.14 19.97
CA SER A 322 -10.87 -0.06 21.19
C SER A 322 -11.60 -1.37 21.47
N SER A 323 -12.01 -1.60 22.71
CA SER A 323 -12.86 -2.71 23.10
C SER A 323 -14.05 -2.20 23.90
N ALA A 324 -15.24 -2.69 23.56
CA ALA A 324 -16.45 -2.41 24.33
C ALA A 324 -16.50 -3.20 25.64
N ASN A 325 -15.68 -4.24 25.80
CA ASN A 325 -15.58 -5.01 27.02
C ASN A 325 -14.73 -4.25 28.06
N ALA A 326 -15.35 -3.79 29.14
CA ALA A 326 -14.70 -2.95 30.15
C ALA A 326 -13.53 -3.64 30.89
N THR A 327 -13.46 -4.97 30.87
CA THR A 327 -12.39 -5.74 31.50
C THR A 327 -11.23 -6.03 30.57
N ALA A 328 -11.44 -5.90 29.24
CA ALA A 328 -10.38 -6.06 28.26
C ALA A 328 -9.54 -4.79 28.17
N GLN A 329 -8.23 -4.94 28.31
CA GLN A 329 -7.27 -3.84 28.25
C GLN A 329 -6.45 -3.94 26.96
N ILE A 330 -6.51 -2.90 26.12
CA ILE A 330 -5.58 -2.76 24.99
C ILE A 330 -4.22 -2.38 25.56
N THR A 331 -3.21 -3.23 25.41
CA THR A 331 -1.91 -3.10 26.09
C THR A 331 -0.79 -2.61 25.20
N THR A 332 -0.78 -3.02 23.92
CA THR A 332 0.21 -2.57 22.95
C THR A 332 -0.48 -2.24 21.64
N VAL A 333 -0.14 -1.08 21.04
CA VAL A 333 -0.71 -0.64 19.78
C VAL A 333 0.41 -0.18 18.84
N ILE A 334 0.49 -0.80 17.67
CA ILE A 334 1.15 -0.22 16.50
C ILE A 334 0.01 0.33 15.65
N GLY A 335 -0.42 1.55 15.98
CA GLY A 335 -1.64 2.16 15.46
C GLY A 335 -1.47 2.85 14.11
N THR A 336 -0.24 2.92 13.56
CA THR A 336 0.00 3.45 12.23
C THR A 336 0.35 2.29 11.30
N THR A 337 -0.32 2.20 10.17
CA THR A 337 -0.09 1.14 9.20
C THR A 337 1.28 1.25 8.55
N GLY A 338 1.94 0.11 8.35
CA GLY A 338 3.17 -0.01 7.57
C GLY A 338 2.93 0.04 6.06
N ALA A 339 3.99 -0.23 5.28
CA ALA A 339 3.91 -0.31 3.82
C ALA A 339 2.99 -1.44 3.32
N ASP A 340 2.76 -2.43 4.16
CA ASP A 340 1.84 -3.55 3.93
C ASP A 340 0.37 -3.22 4.30
N GLY A 341 0.11 -1.99 4.75
CA GLY A 341 -1.21 -1.56 5.22
C GLY A 341 -1.62 -2.13 6.57
N ILE A 342 -0.68 -2.68 7.37
CA ILE A 342 -1.00 -3.41 8.60
C ILE A 342 -0.76 -2.53 9.84
N ALA A 343 -1.75 -2.53 10.73
CA ALA A 343 -1.66 -2.06 12.10
C ALA A 343 -2.02 -3.19 13.07
N THR A 344 -1.46 -3.21 14.27
CA THR A 344 -1.67 -4.28 15.25
C THR A 344 -1.97 -3.73 16.63
N ALA A 345 -2.77 -4.49 17.38
CA ALA A 345 -2.99 -4.27 18.81
C ALA A 345 -2.93 -5.59 19.57
N THR A 346 -2.48 -5.56 20.82
CA THR A 346 -2.62 -6.66 21.77
C THR A 346 -3.56 -6.25 22.90
N LEU A 347 -4.27 -7.22 23.44
CA LEU A 347 -5.18 -6.99 24.56
C LEU A 347 -5.07 -8.13 25.56
N THR A 348 -5.24 -7.79 26.84
CA THR A 348 -5.33 -8.73 27.96
C THR A 348 -6.72 -8.65 28.59
N ASN A 349 -7.13 -9.69 29.27
CA ASN A 349 -8.37 -9.70 30.07
C ASN A 349 -8.19 -10.57 31.33
N THR A 350 -8.91 -10.26 32.38
CA THR A 350 -9.01 -11.09 33.59
C THR A 350 -10.30 -11.92 33.63
N VAL A 351 -11.21 -11.70 32.68
CA VAL A 351 -12.47 -12.40 32.54
C VAL A 351 -12.47 -13.27 31.32
N ALA A 352 -12.68 -14.56 31.46
CA ALA A 352 -12.82 -15.52 30.39
C ALA A 352 -14.10 -15.26 29.58
N GLY A 353 -14.03 -15.48 28.28
CA GLY A 353 -15.14 -15.23 27.35
C GLY A 353 -14.72 -14.37 26.17
N THR A 354 -15.71 -13.90 25.43
CA THR A 354 -15.51 -13.13 24.21
C THR A 354 -15.29 -11.65 24.54
N SER A 355 -14.28 -11.07 23.87
CA SER A 355 -14.01 -9.64 23.86
C SER A 355 -14.07 -9.13 22.44
N ASN A 356 -14.95 -8.17 22.16
CA ASN A 356 -15.04 -7.52 20.85
C ASN A 356 -14.02 -6.40 20.75
N VAL A 357 -13.25 -6.39 19.65
CA VAL A 357 -12.28 -5.33 19.31
C VAL A 357 -12.75 -4.59 18.08
N VAL A 358 -12.76 -3.27 18.16
CA VAL A 358 -13.12 -2.36 17.07
C VAL A 358 -11.86 -1.61 16.63
N ALA A 359 -11.58 -1.63 15.34
CA ALA A 359 -10.59 -0.76 14.72
C ALA A 359 -11.31 0.34 13.91
N THR A 360 -10.86 1.58 14.07
CA THR A 360 -11.51 2.75 13.45
C THR A 360 -10.45 3.66 12.80
N ILE A 361 -10.75 4.12 11.59
CA ILE A 361 -10.03 5.20 10.90
C ILE A 361 -11.11 6.15 10.38
N ASP A 362 -11.14 7.38 10.89
CA ASP A 362 -12.16 8.38 10.55
C ASP A 362 -13.59 7.81 10.66
N THR A 363 -14.26 7.60 9.54
CA THR A 363 -15.61 7.02 9.48
C THR A 363 -15.65 5.53 9.14
N VAL A 364 -14.50 4.94 8.78
CA VAL A 364 -14.38 3.52 8.45
C VAL A 364 -14.07 2.74 9.71
N ASN A 365 -14.85 1.70 9.98
CA ASN A 365 -14.63 0.83 11.14
C ASN A 365 -14.87 -0.63 10.78
N ALA A 366 -14.24 -1.49 11.55
CA ALA A 366 -14.47 -2.94 11.53
C ALA A 366 -14.36 -3.48 12.95
N ASN A 367 -15.00 -4.62 13.21
CA ASN A 367 -14.92 -5.28 14.50
C ASN A 367 -14.65 -6.78 14.35
N ILE A 368 -14.04 -7.36 15.38
CA ILE A 368 -13.76 -8.79 15.46
C ILE A 368 -13.84 -9.23 16.91
N ASP A 369 -14.30 -10.46 17.13
CA ASP A 369 -14.30 -11.10 18.43
C ASP A 369 -13.00 -11.87 18.63
N THR A 370 -12.47 -11.79 19.86
CA THR A 370 -11.36 -12.61 20.34
C THR A 370 -11.78 -13.24 21.68
N THR A 371 -11.28 -14.43 21.96
CA THR A 371 -11.71 -15.25 23.08
C THR A 371 -10.61 -15.38 24.11
N PHE A 372 -10.96 -15.20 25.39
CA PHE A 372 -10.09 -15.52 26.50
C PHE A 372 -10.60 -16.79 27.19
N VAL A 373 -9.71 -17.69 27.54
CA VAL A 373 -10.03 -18.95 28.26
C VAL A 373 -9.69 -18.84 29.73
N ALA A 374 -10.44 -19.58 30.58
CA ALA A 374 -10.10 -19.67 32.00
C ALA A 374 -8.70 -20.28 32.19
N GLY A 375 -8.04 -19.86 33.27
CA GLY A 375 -6.74 -20.37 33.66
C GLY A 375 -6.80 -21.76 34.32
N ALA A 376 -5.71 -22.14 34.99
CA ALA A 376 -5.65 -23.38 35.76
C ALA A 376 -6.63 -23.35 36.93
N VAL A 377 -7.11 -24.52 37.36
CA VAL A 377 -7.96 -24.67 38.55
C VAL A 377 -7.26 -24.09 39.77
N ALA A 378 -7.92 -23.15 40.42
CA ALA A 378 -7.45 -22.54 41.68
C ALA A 378 -8.39 -22.79 42.86
N THR A 379 -9.68 -22.83 42.61
CA THR A 379 -10.68 -23.00 43.68
C THR A 379 -11.78 -23.97 43.27
N ILE A 380 -12.28 -24.71 44.25
CA ILE A 380 -13.51 -25.50 44.16
C ILE A 380 -14.41 -24.99 45.28
N THR A 381 -15.61 -24.53 44.94
CA THR A 381 -16.62 -24.13 45.90
C THR A 381 -17.78 -25.14 45.85
N LEU A 382 -18.07 -25.76 47.01
CA LEU A 382 -19.12 -26.76 47.09
C LEU A 382 -20.42 -26.16 47.65
N SER A 383 -21.55 -26.67 47.17
CA SER A 383 -22.88 -26.39 47.69
C SER A 383 -23.72 -27.67 47.73
N VAL A 384 -24.74 -27.68 48.57
CA VAL A 384 -25.66 -28.82 48.75
C VAL A 384 -27.07 -28.35 48.41
N PRO A 385 -27.47 -28.34 47.11
CA PRO A 385 -28.81 -27.92 46.71
C PRO A 385 -29.95 -28.81 47.22
N VAL A 386 -29.66 -30.11 47.39
CA VAL A 386 -30.57 -31.06 48.00
C VAL A 386 -29.88 -31.72 49.19
N ASN A 387 -30.48 -31.57 50.41
CA ASN A 387 -29.95 -32.08 51.63
C ASN A 387 -31.08 -32.80 52.43
N ASP A 388 -30.71 -33.53 53.43
CA ASP A 388 -31.65 -34.22 54.35
C ASP A 388 -32.52 -35.32 53.65
N ALA A 389 -31.92 -35.96 52.62
CA ALA A 389 -32.55 -37.14 52.03
C ALA A 389 -32.67 -38.27 53.03
N THR A 390 -33.68 -39.10 52.85
CA THR A 390 -33.91 -40.27 53.71
C THR A 390 -32.75 -41.26 53.59
N ALA A 391 -32.28 -41.79 54.71
CA ALA A 391 -31.23 -42.80 54.75
C ALA A 391 -31.78 -44.20 54.42
N ASP A 392 -32.36 -44.35 53.21
CA ASP A 392 -33.00 -45.58 52.75
C ASP A 392 -32.23 -46.24 51.58
N GLY A 393 -31.10 -45.64 51.17
CA GLY A 393 -30.28 -46.08 50.02
C GLY A 393 -30.87 -45.74 48.65
N VAL A 394 -31.98 -45.00 48.57
CA VAL A 394 -32.71 -44.65 47.35
C VAL A 394 -32.83 -43.13 47.21
N ASP A 395 -33.29 -42.46 48.26
CA ASP A 395 -33.34 -40.97 48.21
C ASP A 395 -31.94 -40.37 48.10
N THR A 396 -31.83 -39.27 47.37
CA THR A 396 -30.55 -38.67 47.05
C THR A 396 -30.38 -37.28 47.61
N ASN A 397 -29.21 -37.01 48.18
CA ASN A 397 -28.66 -35.65 48.30
C ASN A 397 -27.93 -35.27 47.04
N GLN A 398 -27.84 -33.95 46.75
CA GLN A 398 -27.07 -33.40 45.63
C GLN A 398 -25.95 -32.52 46.13
N VAL A 399 -24.75 -32.71 45.58
CA VAL A 399 -23.60 -31.82 45.81
C VAL A 399 -23.16 -31.24 44.49
N ASP A 400 -23.06 -29.92 44.41
CA ASP A 400 -22.56 -29.16 43.29
C ASP A 400 -21.16 -28.63 43.59
N ALA A 401 -20.25 -28.77 42.64
CA ALA A 401 -18.88 -28.25 42.69
C ALA A 401 -18.68 -27.18 41.61
N LEU A 402 -18.54 -25.92 42.01
CA LEU A 402 -18.14 -24.81 41.11
C LEU A 402 -16.61 -24.75 41.09
N VAL A 403 -16.03 -24.97 39.91
CA VAL A 403 -14.59 -24.96 39.68
C VAL A 403 -14.20 -23.67 38.99
N GLN A 404 -13.25 -22.93 39.57
CA GLN A 404 -12.84 -21.65 39.07
C GLN A 404 -11.30 -21.51 39.07
N ASP A 405 -10.80 -20.62 38.16
CA ASP A 405 -9.40 -20.19 38.17
C ASP A 405 -9.13 -19.13 39.26
N ALA A 406 -7.91 -18.61 39.32
CA ALA A 406 -7.48 -17.61 40.29
C ALA A 406 -8.20 -16.26 40.17
N ASN A 407 -8.77 -15.95 39.00
CA ASN A 407 -9.53 -14.73 38.71
C ASN A 407 -11.05 -14.91 38.89
N GLY A 408 -11.49 -16.13 39.29
CA GLY A 408 -12.90 -16.45 39.46
C GLY A 408 -13.61 -16.85 38.17
N ASN A 409 -12.87 -17.09 37.07
CA ASN A 409 -13.49 -17.58 35.86
C ASN A 409 -13.91 -19.04 35.98
N ALA A 410 -15.11 -19.34 35.56
CA ALA A 410 -15.63 -20.69 35.52
C ALA A 410 -14.84 -21.57 34.52
N ILE A 411 -14.40 -22.73 34.97
CA ILE A 411 -13.64 -23.66 34.15
C ILE A 411 -14.58 -24.72 33.59
N THR A 412 -14.73 -24.73 32.27
CA THR A 412 -15.54 -25.72 31.53
C THR A 412 -14.75 -27.00 31.28
N GLY A 413 -15.37 -28.14 31.44
CA GLY A 413 -14.80 -29.44 31.08
C GLY A 413 -13.79 -30.01 32.09
N ALA A 414 -13.62 -29.37 33.26
CA ALA A 414 -12.79 -29.92 34.34
C ALA A 414 -13.40 -31.20 34.91
N ALA A 415 -12.62 -32.27 34.96
CA ALA A 415 -13.07 -33.54 35.53
C ALA A 415 -13.04 -33.49 37.05
N VAL A 416 -14.21 -33.36 37.68
CA VAL A 416 -14.38 -33.37 39.15
C VAL A 416 -14.56 -34.79 39.63
N VAL A 417 -13.68 -35.24 40.50
CA VAL A 417 -13.80 -36.54 41.20
C VAL A 417 -14.43 -36.31 42.57
N PHE A 418 -15.61 -36.90 42.77
CA PHE A 418 -16.31 -36.89 44.05
C PHE A 418 -16.04 -38.19 44.83
N SER A 419 -15.83 -38.05 46.14
CA SER A 419 -15.68 -39.16 47.06
C SER A 419 -16.37 -38.84 48.40
N SER A 420 -16.77 -39.88 49.16
CA SER A 420 -17.30 -39.72 50.49
C SER A 420 -16.42 -40.44 51.51
N THR A 421 -16.17 -39.81 52.65
CA THR A 421 -15.36 -40.41 53.74
C THR A 421 -16.16 -41.29 54.70
N ASN A 422 -17.50 -41.24 54.68
CA ASN A 422 -18.40 -41.89 55.62
C ASN A 422 -19.23 -43.03 55.02
N GLY A 423 -18.87 -43.53 53.82
CA GLY A 423 -19.51 -44.67 53.17
C GLY A 423 -20.82 -44.36 52.44
N ALA A 424 -21.17 -43.09 52.26
CA ALA A 424 -22.26 -42.74 51.35
C ALA A 424 -21.86 -43.10 49.90
N ASP A 425 -22.77 -43.68 49.16
CA ASP A 425 -22.54 -44.10 47.77
C ASP A 425 -22.68 -42.91 46.80
N ILE A 426 -21.60 -42.53 46.13
CA ILE A 426 -21.61 -41.52 45.06
C ILE A 426 -22.07 -42.19 43.76
N ILE A 427 -23.22 -41.76 43.22
CA ILE A 427 -23.84 -42.38 42.03
C ILE A 427 -23.00 -42.16 40.79
N VAL A 428 -22.45 -40.93 40.62
CA VAL A 428 -21.53 -40.60 39.52
C VAL A 428 -20.27 -39.98 40.13
N PRO A 429 -19.22 -40.79 40.34
CA PRO A 429 -18.01 -40.36 41.06
C PRO A 429 -17.11 -39.39 40.23
N THR A 430 -17.31 -39.28 38.93
CA THR A 430 -16.56 -38.32 38.10
C THR A 430 -17.51 -37.60 37.13
N MET A 431 -17.55 -36.29 37.19
CA MET A 431 -18.35 -35.43 36.32
C MET A 431 -17.52 -34.28 35.78
N ASN A 432 -17.70 -33.97 34.49
CA ASN A 432 -17.07 -32.77 33.89
C ASN A 432 -17.93 -31.54 34.16
N THR A 433 -17.27 -30.42 34.46
CA THR A 433 -17.96 -29.15 34.64
C THR A 433 -18.60 -28.67 33.33
N GLY A 434 -19.79 -28.12 33.44
CA GLY A 434 -20.47 -27.44 32.34
C GLY A 434 -19.86 -26.06 32.03
N VAL A 435 -20.49 -25.32 31.11
CA VAL A 435 -20.06 -23.96 30.71
C VAL A 435 -20.10 -22.95 31.88
N ASN A 436 -20.88 -23.24 32.91
CA ASN A 436 -20.96 -22.45 34.15
C ASN A 436 -19.91 -22.87 35.19
N GLY A 437 -19.01 -23.78 34.85
CA GLY A 437 -17.99 -24.32 35.74
C GLY A 437 -18.52 -25.28 36.83
N VAL A 438 -19.78 -25.73 36.77
CA VAL A 438 -20.40 -26.58 37.77
C VAL A 438 -20.44 -28.04 37.33
N ALA A 439 -20.00 -28.92 38.22
CA ALA A 439 -20.22 -30.36 38.13
C ALA A 439 -21.13 -30.79 39.32
N SER A 440 -22.12 -31.62 39.08
CA SER A 440 -23.06 -32.08 40.10
C SER A 440 -22.99 -33.60 40.24
N THR A 441 -23.08 -34.06 41.48
CA THR A 441 -23.24 -35.49 41.76
C THR A 441 -24.40 -35.72 42.72
N LEU A 442 -24.97 -36.95 42.70
CA LEU A 442 -25.96 -37.44 43.61
C LEU A 442 -25.33 -38.51 44.50
N LEU A 443 -25.76 -38.56 45.75
CA LEU A 443 -25.30 -39.57 46.69
C LEU A 443 -26.48 -40.13 47.51
N THR A 444 -26.42 -41.41 47.83
CA THR A 444 -27.35 -42.12 48.67
C THR A 444 -26.63 -42.65 49.91
N HIS A 445 -27.37 -42.93 50.97
CA HIS A 445 -26.83 -43.59 52.16
C HIS A 445 -27.91 -44.40 52.88
N THR A 446 -27.52 -45.48 53.58
CA THR A 446 -28.40 -46.28 54.42
C THR A 446 -28.24 -45.96 55.91
N VAL A 447 -27.27 -45.06 56.22
CA VAL A 447 -27.01 -44.68 57.63
C VAL A 447 -27.33 -43.20 57.81
N ALA A 448 -28.26 -42.91 58.73
CA ALA A 448 -28.59 -41.51 59.02
C ALA A 448 -27.42 -40.81 59.76
N GLY A 449 -27.23 -39.54 59.41
CA GLY A 449 -26.14 -38.74 59.98
C GLY A 449 -25.45 -37.90 58.91
N THR A 450 -24.32 -37.36 59.29
CA THR A 450 -23.54 -36.50 58.41
C THR A 450 -22.56 -37.30 57.54
N SER A 451 -22.57 -37.05 56.22
CA SER A 451 -21.60 -37.57 55.26
C SER A 451 -20.75 -36.43 54.72
N ASN A 452 -19.43 -36.53 54.80
CA ASN A 452 -18.51 -35.57 54.25
C ASN A 452 -18.18 -35.95 52.81
N VAL A 453 -18.46 -35.05 51.87
CA VAL A 453 -18.19 -35.20 50.45
C VAL A 453 -16.97 -34.36 50.08
N VAL A 454 -16.00 -34.97 49.40
CA VAL A 454 -14.79 -34.33 48.89
C VAL A 454 -14.88 -34.29 47.37
N ALA A 455 -14.73 -33.10 46.78
CA ALA A 455 -14.54 -32.91 45.36
C ALA A 455 -13.07 -32.57 45.06
N THR A 456 -12.50 -33.20 44.05
CA THR A 456 -11.08 -33.03 43.67
C THR A 456 -10.95 -32.83 42.17
N VAL A 457 -10.15 -31.82 41.78
CA VAL A 457 -9.69 -31.61 40.40
C VAL A 457 -8.17 -31.45 40.48
N ASP A 458 -7.44 -32.33 39.84
CA ASP A 458 -5.97 -32.38 39.91
C ASP A 458 -5.46 -32.42 41.36
N THR A 459 -4.84 -31.34 41.83
CA THR A 459 -4.33 -31.20 43.20
C THR A 459 -5.22 -30.33 44.11
N VAL A 460 -6.26 -29.72 43.55
CA VAL A 460 -7.18 -28.85 44.30
C VAL A 460 -8.35 -29.68 44.81
N ASN A 461 -8.65 -29.54 46.07
CA ASN A 461 -9.80 -30.23 46.70
C ASN A 461 -10.59 -29.28 47.60
N ALA A 462 -11.84 -29.61 47.78
CA ALA A 462 -12.74 -29.00 48.75
C ALA A 462 -13.66 -30.08 49.35
N ASN A 463 -14.18 -29.83 50.52
CA ASN A 463 -15.12 -30.74 51.16
C ASN A 463 -16.33 -30.00 51.73
N ILE A 464 -17.46 -30.71 51.85
CA ILE A 464 -18.70 -30.20 52.40
C ILE A 464 -19.45 -31.35 53.07
N ASP A 465 -20.14 -31.03 54.14
CA ASP A 465 -21.01 -31.98 54.83
C ASP A 465 -22.43 -31.94 54.26
N THR A 466 -23.04 -33.13 54.11
CA THR A 466 -24.44 -33.33 53.76
C THR A 466 -25.05 -34.29 54.77
N ALA A 467 -26.32 -34.14 55.10
CA ALA A 467 -26.99 -34.92 56.12
C ALA A 467 -28.00 -35.89 55.47
N PHE A 468 -28.08 -37.07 56.04
CA PHE A 468 -29.15 -38.02 55.79
C PHE A 468 -30.00 -38.17 57.06
N VAL A 469 -31.31 -38.15 56.89
CA VAL A 469 -32.26 -38.29 58.03
C VAL A 469 -32.82 -39.71 58.06
N PRO A 470 -33.17 -40.20 59.27
CA PRO A 470 -33.83 -41.48 59.36
C PRO A 470 -35.16 -41.49 58.60
N GLY A 471 -35.51 -42.67 58.08
CA GLY A 471 -36.80 -42.93 57.48
C GLY A 471 -37.95 -43.00 58.47
N ALA A 472 -39.10 -43.41 57.97
CA ALA A 472 -40.26 -43.63 58.83
C ALA A 472 -40.00 -44.76 59.87
N VAL A 473 -40.61 -44.64 61.05
CA VAL A 473 -40.51 -45.68 62.05
C VAL A 473 -40.91 -47.03 61.45
N ALA A 474 -40.03 -48.01 61.55
CA ALA A 474 -40.28 -49.39 61.11
C ALA A 474 -40.21 -50.39 62.23
N THR A 475 -39.41 -50.16 63.30
CA THR A 475 -39.27 -51.11 64.41
C THR A 475 -39.22 -50.39 65.72
N ILE A 476 -39.75 -51.08 66.71
CA ILE A 476 -39.62 -50.76 68.17
C ILE A 476 -38.99 -51.97 68.81
N THR A 477 -37.83 -51.83 69.45
CA THR A 477 -37.21 -52.87 70.27
C THR A 477 -37.22 -52.43 71.71
N LEU A 478 -37.76 -53.29 72.56
CA LEU A 478 -37.88 -53.00 74.03
C LEU A 478 -36.80 -53.69 74.83
N THR A 479 -36.27 -52.99 75.81
CA THR A 479 -35.34 -53.51 76.80
C THR A 479 -35.78 -53.11 78.21
N THR A 480 -35.36 -53.84 79.24
CA THR A 480 -35.63 -53.57 80.62
C THR A 480 -34.34 -53.25 81.38
N PRO A 481 -33.80 -52.01 81.29
CA PRO A 481 -32.57 -51.63 81.97
C PRO A 481 -32.59 -51.83 83.49
N VAL A 482 -33.78 -51.63 84.09
CA VAL A 482 -34.05 -51.98 85.53
C VAL A 482 -35.20 -52.95 85.52
N ASN A 483 -34.96 -54.17 86.11
CA ASN A 483 -35.93 -55.23 86.24
C ASN A 483 -35.80 -55.91 87.64
N GLY A 484 -36.85 -56.43 88.19
CA GLY A 484 -36.85 -57.06 89.53
C GLY A 484 -36.97 -56.08 90.69
N ALA A 485 -37.59 -54.92 90.48
CA ALA A 485 -37.89 -53.98 91.53
C ALA A 485 -38.88 -54.63 92.57
N VAL A 486 -38.78 -54.23 93.83
CA VAL A 486 -39.70 -54.69 94.90
C VAL A 486 -41.11 -54.15 94.60
N ALA A 487 -42.10 -55.00 94.72
CA ALA A 487 -43.52 -54.69 94.51
C ALA A 487 -44.12 -53.93 95.72
N ASP A 488 -43.63 -52.76 96.02
CA ASP A 488 -44.02 -51.90 97.15
C ASP A 488 -44.74 -50.60 96.70
N GLY A 489 -44.92 -50.42 95.36
CA GLY A 489 -45.50 -49.23 94.74
C GLY A 489 -44.60 -48.01 94.69
N ALA A 490 -43.37 -48.11 95.30
CA ALA A 490 -42.37 -47.04 95.32
C ALA A 490 -41.16 -47.36 94.40
N ASN A 491 -40.63 -48.58 94.47
CA ASN A 491 -39.58 -49.05 93.65
C ASN A 491 -40.08 -49.28 92.24
N SER A 492 -39.29 -48.87 91.24
CA SER A 492 -39.70 -48.92 89.85
C SER A 492 -38.77 -49.77 88.93
N ASN A 493 -39.38 -50.49 88.05
CA ASN A 493 -38.70 -51.02 86.87
C ASN A 493 -38.66 -49.97 85.80
N SER A 494 -37.73 -50.07 84.89
CA SER A 494 -37.66 -49.21 83.71
C SER A 494 -37.74 -50.03 82.42
N VAL A 495 -38.43 -49.47 81.42
CA VAL A 495 -38.52 -50.00 80.06
C VAL A 495 -38.00 -48.93 79.11
N GLN A 496 -37.19 -49.35 78.18
CA GLN A 496 -36.61 -48.51 77.20
C GLN A 496 -37.05 -49.01 75.81
N ALA A 497 -37.62 -48.12 74.97
CA ALA A 497 -37.99 -48.39 73.62
C ALA A 497 -36.93 -47.76 72.67
N VAL A 498 -36.25 -48.59 71.92
CA VAL A 498 -35.34 -48.17 70.83
C VAL A 498 -36.17 -48.21 69.59
N VAL A 499 -36.33 -47.06 68.97
CA VAL A 499 -37.11 -46.85 67.75
C VAL A 499 -36.18 -46.65 66.55
N SER A 500 -36.34 -47.45 65.52
CA SER A 500 -35.54 -47.33 64.29
C SER A 500 -36.43 -47.42 63.09
N ASP A 501 -35.84 -46.93 61.93
CA ASP A 501 -36.37 -47.12 60.58
C ASP A 501 -36.11 -48.57 60.09
N SER A 502 -36.37 -48.82 58.80
CA SER A 502 -36.13 -50.10 58.11
C SER A 502 -34.68 -50.51 58.03
N GLU A 503 -33.80 -49.53 57.96
CA GLU A 503 -32.33 -49.67 57.81
C GLU A 503 -31.63 -49.78 59.17
N GLY A 504 -32.39 -49.55 60.29
CA GLY A 504 -31.87 -49.60 61.62
C GLY A 504 -31.38 -48.27 62.18
N ASN A 505 -31.63 -47.14 61.51
CA ASN A 505 -31.26 -45.82 62.00
C ASN A 505 -32.18 -45.38 63.10
N ALA A 506 -31.65 -44.77 64.13
CA ALA A 506 -32.39 -44.25 65.28
C ALA A 506 -33.33 -43.11 64.82
N VAL A 507 -34.64 -43.27 65.11
CA VAL A 507 -35.62 -42.23 64.75
C VAL A 507 -35.85 -41.33 65.98
N ALA A 508 -35.32 -40.12 65.87
CA ALA A 508 -35.48 -39.06 66.89
C ALA A 508 -36.86 -38.40 66.79
N GLY A 509 -37.38 -37.94 67.88
CA GLY A 509 -38.66 -37.20 67.94
C GLY A 509 -39.92 -38.05 67.78
N ALA A 510 -39.80 -39.37 67.69
CA ALA A 510 -40.93 -40.25 67.57
C ALA A 510 -41.70 -40.32 68.89
N ALA A 511 -43.01 -40.17 68.84
CA ALA A 511 -43.88 -40.18 70.06
C ALA A 511 -44.25 -41.61 70.40
N VAL A 512 -43.67 -42.18 71.48
CA VAL A 512 -43.91 -43.52 72.00
C VAL A 512 -44.92 -43.48 73.08
N VAL A 513 -46.01 -44.23 72.96
CA VAL A 513 -47.01 -44.40 73.99
C VAL A 513 -46.73 -45.70 74.71
N PHE A 514 -46.43 -45.62 76.04
CA PHE A 514 -46.25 -46.77 76.90
C PHE A 514 -47.53 -47.07 77.61
N SER A 515 -47.93 -48.33 77.62
CA SER A 515 -49.12 -48.84 78.38
C SER A 515 -48.81 -50.20 79.03
N SER A 516 -49.55 -50.56 80.00
CA SER A 516 -49.49 -51.90 80.60
C SER A 516 -50.91 -52.49 80.77
N ALA A 517 -51.07 -53.73 80.34
CA ALA A 517 -52.32 -54.49 80.50
C ALA A 517 -52.55 -54.96 81.99
N ASN A 518 -51.50 -54.87 82.78
CA ASN A 518 -51.61 -55.24 84.21
C ASN A 518 -52.22 -54.08 85.03
N ALA A 519 -53.41 -54.23 85.52
CA ALA A 519 -54.17 -53.19 86.21
C ALA A 519 -53.51 -52.69 87.50
N THR A 520 -52.55 -53.43 88.08
CA THR A 520 -51.82 -53.04 89.30
C THR A 520 -50.51 -52.34 89.02
N ALA A 521 -50.01 -52.41 87.74
CA ALA A 521 -48.81 -51.71 87.31
C ALA A 521 -49.15 -50.28 86.89
N GLN A 522 -48.48 -49.33 87.51
CA GLN A 522 -48.63 -47.88 87.19
C GLN A 522 -47.44 -47.38 86.43
N ILE A 523 -47.66 -46.84 85.22
CA ILE A 523 -46.60 -46.08 84.47
C ILE A 523 -46.45 -44.75 85.21
N THR A 524 -45.28 -44.52 85.82
CA THR A 524 -45.03 -43.38 86.70
C THR A 524 -44.27 -42.24 86.11
N THR A 525 -43.32 -42.53 85.21
CA THR A 525 -42.54 -41.51 84.45
C THR A 525 -42.42 -41.97 83.01
N VAL A 526 -42.63 -41.05 82.07
CA VAL A 526 -42.52 -41.32 80.67
C VAL A 526 -41.70 -40.18 80.04
N ILE A 527 -40.57 -40.53 79.36
CA ILE A 527 -39.97 -39.76 78.37
C ILE A 527 -40.43 -40.37 77.02
N GLY A 528 -41.63 -39.94 76.59
CA GLY A 528 -42.39 -40.56 75.51
C GLY A 528 -41.95 -40.10 74.12
N THR A 529 -41.02 -39.14 74.01
CA THR A 529 -40.42 -38.72 72.69
C THR A 529 -39.00 -39.24 72.64
N THR A 530 -38.64 -39.92 71.54
CA THR A 530 -37.29 -40.45 71.37
C THR A 530 -36.25 -39.34 71.28
N GLY A 531 -35.14 -39.54 71.94
CA GLY A 531 -33.95 -38.68 71.77
C GLY A 531 -33.28 -38.91 70.47
N VAL A 532 -32.14 -38.24 70.24
CA VAL A 532 -31.27 -38.41 69.03
C VAL A 532 -30.73 -39.84 68.84
N ASP A 533 -30.74 -40.59 69.92
CA ASP A 533 -30.38 -42.03 69.99
C ASP A 533 -31.57 -42.96 69.69
N GLY A 534 -32.74 -42.41 69.33
CA GLY A 534 -33.96 -43.15 69.06
C GLY A 534 -34.61 -43.79 70.35
N ILE A 535 -34.22 -43.36 71.55
CA ILE A 535 -34.63 -43.97 72.76
C ILE A 535 -35.75 -43.17 73.49
N ALA A 536 -36.82 -43.83 73.77
CA ALA A 536 -37.86 -43.39 74.73
C ALA A 536 -37.87 -44.29 75.92
N THR A 537 -38.20 -43.77 77.14
CA THR A 537 -38.16 -44.53 78.39
C THR A 537 -39.43 -44.34 79.16
N ALA A 538 -39.84 -45.42 79.89
CA ALA A 538 -40.88 -45.36 80.89
C ALA A 538 -40.42 -46.08 82.15
N THR A 539 -40.86 -45.57 83.30
CA THR A 539 -40.74 -46.28 84.55
C THR A 539 -42.14 -46.71 85.00
N LEU A 540 -42.19 -47.86 85.67
CA LEU A 540 -43.42 -48.36 86.19
C LEU A 540 -43.20 -48.94 87.60
N THR A 541 -44.17 -48.77 88.45
CA THR A 541 -44.23 -49.35 89.77
C THR A 541 -45.36 -50.37 89.84
N ASN A 542 -45.30 -51.34 90.76
CA ASN A 542 -46.37 -52.29 91.02
C ASN A 542 -46.45 -52.57 92.51
N THR A 543 -47.65 -52.87 93.03
CA THR A 543 -47.89 -53.27 94.39
C THR A 543 -48.05 -54.79 94.53
N VAL A 544 -48.02 -55.51 93.39
CA VAL A 544 -48.17 -56.97 93.34
C VAL A 544 -46.95 -57.58 92.71
N ALA A 545 -46.26 -58.51 93.38
CA ALA A 545 -45.12 -59.23 92.76
C ALA A 545 -45.64 -60.14 91.65
N GLY A 546 -44.82 -60.25 90.59
CA GLY A 546 -45.15 -61.00 89.41
C GLY A 546 -44.76 -60.26 88.15
N THR A 547 -45.14 -60.77 87.00
CA THR A 547 -44.81 -60.20 85.67
C THR A 547 -45.81 -59.13 85.24
N SER A 548 -45.32 -57.99 84.80
CA SER A 548 -46.08 -56.92 84.13
C SER A 548 -45.65 -56.78 82.72
N ASN A 549 -46.56 -56.94 81.76
CA ASN A 549 -46.31 -56.72 80.37
C ASN A 549 -46.45 -55.23 80.07
N VAL A 550 -45.43 -54.66 79.45
CA VAL A 550 -45.40 -53.27 78.91
C VAL A 550 -45.45 -53.29 77.43
N VAL A 551 -46.38 -52.53 76.88
CA VAL A 551 -46.51 -52.32 75.42
C VAL A 551 -46.09 -50.88 75.10
N ALA A 552 -45.15 -50.72 74.10
CA ALA A 552 -44.82 -49.45 73.47
C ALA A 552 -45.44 -49.40 72.07
N THR A 553 -46.10 -48.30 71.76
CA THR A 553 -46.81 -48.14 70.49
C THR A 553 -46.48 -46.79 69.88
N ILE A 554 -46.21 -46.81 68.56
CA ILE A 554 -46.11 -45.63 67.65
C ILE A 554 -47.04 -45.93 66.50
N ASP A 555 -48.08 -45.11 66.33
CA ASP A 555 -49.08 -45.32 65.25
C ASP A 555 -49.59 -46.78 65.23
N THR A 556 -49.22 -47.52 64.18
CA THR A 556 -49.64 -48.94 64.01
C THR A 556 -48.56 -49.93 64.42
N ILE A 557 -47.38 -49.46 64.81
CA ILE A 557 -46.23 -50.31 65.16
C ILE A 557 -46.25 -50.47 66.70
N SER A 558 -46.20 -51.70 67.18
CA SER A 558 -46.14 -51.95 68.59
C SER A 558 -45.17 -53.07 68.93
N ALA A 559 -44.59 -52.99 70.12
CA ALA A 559 -43.76 -54.04 70.69
C ALA A 559 -44.14 -54.21 72.18
N ASN A 560 -43.91 -55.38 72.70
CA ASN A 560 -44.15 -55.62 74.10
C ASN A 560 -42.99 -56.35 74.78
N ILE A 561 -42.84 -56.16 76.08
CA ILE A 561 -41.84 -56.82 76.92
C ILE A 561 -42.37 -57.05 78.32
N ASP A 562 -41.98 -58.14 78.87
CA ASP A 562 -42.32 -58.45 80.27
C ASP A 562 -41.24 -57.92 81.20
N THR A 563 -41.70 -57.31 82.30
CA THR A 563 -40.86 -56.90 83.43
C THR A 563 -41.38 -57.55 84.72
N ALA A 564 -40.48 -57.99 85.56
CA ALA A 564 -40.85 -58.70 86.77
C ALA A 564 -40.70 -57.81 88.04
N PHE A 565 -41.66 -57.92 88.96
CA PHE A 565 -41.58 -57.34 90.26
C PHE A 565 -41.39 -58.45 91.28
N VAL A 566 -40.51 -58.28 92.29
CA VAL A 566 -40.23 -59.28 93.31
C VAL A 566 -40.96 -58.92 94.64
N ALA A 567 -41.28 -59.93 95.42
CA ALA A 567 -41.86 -59.70 96.78
C ALA A 567 -40.82 -59.02 97.66
N GLY A 568 -41.25 -58.08 98.49
CA GLY A 568 -40.43 -57.40 99.48
C GLY A 568 -40.13 -58.22 100.71
#